data_a5b26e7e00835d2ae01a728f0534d250
#
_entry.id   a5b26e7e00835d2ae01a728f0534d250
#
_cell.length_a   1.000
_cell.length_b   1.000
_cell.length_c   1.000
_cell.angle_alpha   90.00
_cell.angle_beta   90.00
_cell.angle_gamma   90.00
#
_symmetry.space_group_name_H-M   'P 1'
#
loop_
_entity.id
_entity.type
_entity.pdbx_description
1 polymer ?
#
loop_
_entity_poly.entity_id
_entity_poly.type
_entity_poly.pdbx_seq_one_letter_code
_entity_poly.pdbx_strand_id
1 'polypeptide(L)'
;YTAIHRVALKSSFQGQGLALMLLRSLITAARLQGATDIRIDTHPQNLAMQHLIKKAGFVYQGDVILDVNDGERYAYQMILK
;
A
#
# COMPACT_ATOMS: atom_id res chain seq x y z
N TYR A 1 10.59 9.70 -0.25
CA TYR A 1 9.75 8.58 0.16
C TYR A 1 9.77 7.46 -0.88
N THR A 2 9.32 6.28 -0.46
CA THR A 2 9.22 5.12 -1.35
C THR A 2 7.75 4.80 -1.58
N ALA A 3 7.34 4.69 -2.85
CA ALA A 3 5.98 4.34 -3.20
C ALA A 3 5.90 2.85 -3.56
N ILE A 4 4.91 2.15 -3.03
CA ILE A 4 4.60 0.78 -3.41
C ILE A 4 3.49 0.82 -4.44
N HIS A 5 3.74 0.23 -5.60
CA HIS A 5 2.78 0.20 -6.69
C HIS A 5 1.79 -0.95 -6.51
N ARG A 6 0.50 -0.66 -6.62
CA ARG A 6 -0.58 -1.63 -6.46
C ARG A 6 -0.48 -2.80 -7.44
N VAL A 7 0.11 -2.57 -8.60
CA VAL A 7 0.24 -3.61 -9.63
C VAL A 7 1.00 -4.82 -9.10
N ALA A 8 2.01 -4.60 -8.24
CA ALA A 8 2.77 -5.69 -7.65
C ALA A 8 1.93 -6.57 -6.72
N LEU A 9 0.85 -6.02 -6.16
CA LEU A 9 -0.03 -6.75 -5.26
C LEU A 9 -1.23 -7.38 -5.97
N LYS A 10 -1.63 -6.82 -7.11
CA LYS A 10 -2.87 -7.18 -7.79
C LYS A 10 -2.90 -8.64 -8.23
N SER A 11 -1.78 -9.19 -8.67
CA SER A 11 -1.69 -10.58 -9.10
C SER A 11 -1.73 -11.59 -7.94
N SER A 12 -1.63 -11.13 -6.70
CA SER A 12 -1.55 -11.97 -5.52
C SER A 12 -2.88 -12.09 -4.78
N PHE A 13 -3.97 -11.59 -5.37
CA PHE A 13 -5.27 -11.47 -4.70
C PHE A 13 -6.04 -12.76 -4.53
N GLN A 14 -5.48 -13.88 -4.87
CA GLN A 14 -6.18 -15.15 -4.69
C GLN A 14 -6.13 -15.69 -3.26
N GLY A 15 -5.41 -15.02 -2.37
CA GLY A 15 -5.39 -15.33 -0.95
C GLY A 15 -4.86 -14.15 -0.18
N GLN A 16 -5.62 -13.68 0.82
CA GLN A 16 -5.21 -12.52 1.61
C GLN A 16 -3.90 -12.75 2.36
N GLY A 17 -3.62 -13.99 2.74
CA GLY A 17 -2.37 -14.35 3.41
C GLY A 17 -1.16 -14.12 2.51
N LEU A 18 -1.26 -14.50 1.23
CA LEU A 18 -0.18 -14.27 0.26
C LEU A 18 0.03 -12.79 -0.02
N ALA A 19 -1.07 -12.03 -0.16
CA ALA A 19 -0.97 -10.60 -0.42
C ALA A 19 -0.32 -9.87 0.77
N LEU A 20 -0.67 -10.25 1.99
CA LEU A 20 -0.06 -9.67 3.19
C LEU A 20 1.43 -10.02 3.27
N MET A 21 1.79 -11.25 2.97
CA MET A 21 3.19 -11.69 2.96
C MET A 21 3.99 -10.92 1.92
N LEU A 22 3.44 -10.73 0.72
CA LEU A 22 4.10 -9.96 -0.33
C LEU A 22 4.28 -8.51 0.09
N LEU A 23 3.26 -7.89 0.66
CA LEU A 23 3.33 -6.50 1.12
C LEU A 23 4.41 -6.34 2.20
N ARG A 24 4.46 -7.26 3.15
CA ARG A 24 5.49 -7.25 4.20
C ARG A 24 6.88 -7.45 3.63
N SER A 25 7.03 -8.29 2.61
CA SER A 25 8.31 -8.48 1.91
C SER A 25 8.76 -7.22 1.21
N LEU A 26 7.83 -6.48 0.59
CA LEU A 26 8.13 -5.20 -0.06
C LEU A 26 8.58 -4.15 0.97
N ILE A 27 7.92 -4.12 2.13
CA ILE A 27 8.31 -3.23 3.23
C ILE A 27 9.73 -3.56 3.70
N THR A 28 10.03 -4.82 3.89
CA THR A 28 11.36 -5.27 4.32
C THR A 28 12.43 -4.91 3.30
N ALA A 29 12.15 -5.13 2.02
CA ALA A 29 13.08 -4.78 0.95
C ALA A 29 13.33 -3.28 0.91
N ALA A 30 12.29 -2.46 1.06
CA ALA A 30 12.42 -1.01 1.11
C ALA A 30 13.28 -0.58 2.30
N ARG A 31 13.04 -1.17 3.47
CA ARG A 31 13.83 -0.88 4.67
C ARG A 31 15.31 -1.21 4.47
N LEU A 32 15.61 -2.35 3.87
CA LEU A 32 17.00 -2.77 3.61
C LEU A 32 17.69 -1.83 2.63
N GLN A 33 16.94 -1.13 1.79
CA GLN A 33 17.47 -0.12 0.88
C GLN A 33 17.55 1.27 1.52
N GLY A 34 17.24 1.38 2.81
CA GLY A 34 17.35 2.63 3.54
C GLY A 34 16.08 3.48 3.55
N ALA A 35 14.96 2.96 3.11
CA ALA A 35 13.70 3.70 3.13
C ALA A 35 13.24 3.93 4.58
N THR A 36 12.78 5.15 4.86
CA THR A 36 12.23 5.51 6.17
C THR A 36 10.78 5.97 6.08
N ASP A 37 10.26 6.16 4.87
CA ASP A 37 8.91 6.65 4.61
C ASP A 37 8.36 5.86 3.43
N ILE A 38 7.39 4.99 3.68
CA ILE A 38 6.77 4.16 2.65
C ILE A 38 5.33 4.61 2.48
N ARG A 39 4.91 4.82 1.24
CA ARG A 39 3.56 5.27 0.90
C ARG A 39 2.91 4.32 -0.08
N ILE A 40 1.60 4.13 0.09
CA ILE A 40 0.77 3.32 -0.79
C ILE A 40 -0.60 3.96 -0.89
N ASP A 41 -1.22 3.88 -2.05
CA ASP A 41 -2.59 4.34 -2.21
C ASP A 41 -3.48 3.22 -2.75
N THR A 42 -4.79 3.38 -2.57
CA THR A 42 -5.76 2.43 -3.09
C THR A 42 -7.07 3.15 -3.42
N HIS A 43 -7.82 2.57 -4.34
CA HIS A 43 -9.14 3.08 -4.70
C HIS A 43 -10.10 2.93 -3.50
N PRO A 44 -10.99 3.94 -3.25
CA PRO A 44 -11.92 3.88 -2.12
C PRO A 44 -12.86 2.67 -2.12
N GLN A 45 -13.14 2.10 -3.28
CA GLN A 45 -14.00 0.93 -3.38
C GLN A 45 -13.25 -0.40 -3.17
N ASN A 46 -11.94 -0.37 -3.09
CA ASN A 46 -11.15 -1.58 -2.89
C ASN A 46 -11.00 -1.85 -1.40
N LEU A 47 -12.06 -2.38 -0.79
CA LEU A 47 -12.10 -2.63 0.66
C LEU A 47 -11.07 -3.67 1.08
N ALA A 48 -10.85 -4.69 0.27
CA ALA A 48 -9.87 -5.73 0.56
C ALA A 48 -8.46 -5.15 0.67
N MET A 49 -8.09 -4.26 -0.23
CA MET A 49 -6.78 -3.61 -0.21
C MET A 49 -6.64 -2.67 0.97
N GLN A 50 -7.67 -1.89 1.29
CA GLN A 50 -7.67 -1.01 2.47
C GLN A 50 -7.42 -1.82 3.74
N HIS A 51 -8.11 -2.94 3.87
CA HIS A 51 -7.98 -3.81 5.03
C HIS A 51 -6.55 -4.38 5.13
N LEU A 52 -6.02 -4.83 4.01
CA LEU A 52 -4.66 -5.38 3.91
C LEU A 52 -3.60 -4.35 4.30
N ILE A 53 -3.73 -3.13 3.79
CA ILE A 53 -2.80 -2.03 4.06
C ILE A 53 -2.79 -1.69 5.54
N LYS A 54 -3.96 -1.58 6.15
CA LYS A 54 -4.07 -1.30 7.59
C LYS A 54 -3.49 -2.44 8.43
N LYS A 55 -3.74 -3.68 8.03
CA LYS A 55 -3.23 -4.86 8.73
C LYS A 55 -1.71 -4.92 8.67
N ALA A 56 -1.10 -4.43 7.61
CA ALA A 56 0.35 -4.38 7.47
C ALA A 56 0.99 -3.27 8.32
N GLY A 57 0.20 -2.35 8.88
CA GLY A 57 0.69 -1.31 9.78
C GLY A 57 0.75 0.08 9.18
N PHE A 58 0.18 0.29 8.01
CA PHE A 58 0.09 1.63 7.42
C PHE A 58 -1.00 2.45 8.10
N VAL A 59 -0.81 3.76 8.11
CA VAL A 59 -1.74 4.72 8.69
C VAL A 59 -2.36 5.55 7.58
N TYR A 60 -3.68 5.70 7.61
CA TYR A 60 -4.41 6.52 6.66
C TYR A 60 -4.00 7.99 6.80
N GLN A 61 -3.71 8.63 5.66
CA GLN A 61 -3.25 10.02 5.64
C GLN A 61 -4.22 10.98 4.97
N GLY A 62 -5.20 10.48 4.25
CA GLY A 62 -6.20 11.31 3.60
C GLY A 62 -6.52 10.87 2.19
N ASP A 63 -7.40 11.62 1.56
CA ASP A 63 -7.83 11.37 0.19
C ASP A 63 -6.97 12.14 -0.78
N VAL A 64 -6.62 11.49 -1.90
CA VAL A 64 -5.93 12.15 -3.01
C VAL A 64 -6.73 11.91 -4.28
N ILE A 65 -6.67 12.89 -5.19
CA ILE A 65 -7.32 12.78 -6.49
C ILE A 65 -6.23 12.78 -7.56
N LEU A 66 -6.17 11.67 -8.31
CA LEU A 66 -5.27 11.56 -9.44
C LEU A 66 -5.93 12.19 -10.68
N ASP A 67 -5.12 12.72 -11.58
CA ASP A 67 -5.59 13.36 -12.80
C ASP A 67 -5.94 12.32 -13.87
N VAL A 68 -6.86 11.41 -13.51
CA VAL A 68 -7.35 10.36 -14.40
C VAL A 68 -8.83 10.12 -14.07
N ASN A 69 -9.55 9.44 -14.96
CA ASN A 69 -10.93 9.03 -14.67
C ASN A 69 -10.93 8.13 -13.44
N ASP A 70 -11.88 8.40 -12.54
CA ASP A 70 -12.02 7.65 -11.29
C ASP A 70 -10.72 7.70 -10.48
N GLY A 71 -10.11 8.90 -10.40
CA GLY A 71 -8.79 9.11 -9.82
C GLY A 71 -8.77 9.27 -8.31
N GLU A 72 -9.89 9.09 -7.62
CA GLU A 72 -9.95 9.20 -6.17
C GLU A 72 -9.17 8.05 -5.52
N ARG A 73 -8.34 8.38 -4.53
CA ARG A 73 -7.51 7.39 -3.82
C ARG A 73 -7.44 7.71 -2.35
N TYR A 74 -7.36 6.68 -1.54
CA TYR A 74 -6.99 6.79 -0.13
C TYR A 74 -5.49 6.58 -0.01
N ALA A 75 -4.81 7.53 0.62
CA ALA A 75 -3.37 7.50 0.80
C ALA A 75 -3.02 6.99 2.20
N TYR A 76 -2.03 6.11 2.26
CA TYR A 76 -1.54 5.52 3.50
C TYR A 76 -0.02 5.67 3.58
N GLN A 77 0.48 5.74 4.80
CA GLN A 77 1.90 5.96 5.05
C GLN A 77 2.39 5.07 6.20
N MET A 78 3.63 4.64 6.09
CA MET A 78 4.34 3.97 7.17
C MET A 78 5.71 4.63 7.35
N ILE A 79 5.99 5.08 8.56
CA ILE A 79 7.31 5.62 8.93
C ILE A 79 8.10 4.50 9.60
N LEU A 80 9.29 4.24 9.07
CA LEU A 80 10.22 3.24 9.59
C LEU A 80 11.26 3.93 10.46
N LYS A 81 11.50 3.37 11.61
CA LYS A 81 12.51 3.89 12.54
C LYS A 81 13.77 3.04 12.52
#